data_e93c36d980de908cfff8f7b4661e119b
#
_entry.id   e93c36d980de908cfff8f7b4661e119b
#
_cell.length_a   1.000
_cell.length_b   1.000
_cell.length_c   1.000
_cell.angle_alpha   90.00
_cell.angle_beta   90.00
_cell.angle_gamma   90.00
#
_symmetry.space_group_name_H-M   'P 1'
#
loop_
_entity.id
_entity.type
_entity.pdbx_description
1 polymer ?
#
loop_
_entity_poly.entity_id
_entity_poly.type
_entity_poly.pdbx_seq_one_letter_code
_entity_poly.pdbx_strand_id
1 'polypeptide(L)'
;MRPSAWIRRAVPADAADIATVLRQSFLEFEALYTPKGFAATTPDPEQVGSRMEEGPAWIALCEDRTAGTASAVPEGEKGLYVRGVAVVPSMRGRGIAEALMNEVESFARQNGCARMFLTTTPFLTSAIRLYERFGFTRVPNGAADLFGTPLIKMEKNLDRE
;
A
#
# COMPACT_ATOMS: atom_id res chain seq x y z
N MET A 1 4.15 -24.93 -13.18
CA MET A 1 4.49 -24.25 -11.92
C MET A 1 4.32 -22.76 -12.07
N ARG A 2 3.68 -22.14 -11.09
CA ARG A 2 3.44 -20.73 -11.15
C ARG A 2 4.67 -19.96 -10.66
N PRO A 3 5.11 -18.90 -11.37
CA PRO A 3 6.26 -18.14 -10.89
C PRO A 3 5.98 -17.51 -9.55
N SER A 4 7.00 -17.48 -8.70
CA SER A 4 6.90 -16.82 -7.40
C SER A 4 7.28 -15.37 -7.54
N ALA A 5 6.63 -14.53 -6.77
CA ALA A 5 7.02 -13.14 -6.67
C ALA A 5 8.21 -13.02 -5.74
N TRP A 6 9.11 -12.09 -6.05
CA TRP A 6 10.26 -11.79 -5.25
C TRP A 6 10.16 -10.34 -4.79
N ILE A 7 10.24 -10.13 -3.47
CA ILE A 7 10.06 -8.81 -2.87
C ILE A 7 11.43 -8.25 -2.53
N ARG A 8 11.66 -7.00 -2.90
CA ARG A 8 12.85 -6.29 -2.44
C ARG A 8 12.53 -4.85 -2.13
N ARG A 9 13.43 -4.21 -1.40
CA ARG A 9 13.30 -2.78 -1.15
C ARG A 9 13.45 -2.03 -2.46
N ALA A 10 12.59 -1.05 -2.67
CA ALA A 10 12.67 -0.22 -3.87
C ALA A 10 13.78 0.80 -3.73
N VAL A 11 14.37 1.17 -4.85
CA VAL A 11 15.37 2.23 -4.95
C VAL A 11 14.81 3.32 -5.87
N PRO A 12 15.40 4.54 -5.86
CA PRO A 12 14.80 5.64 -6.64
C PRO A 12 14.59 5.32 -8.11
N ALA A 13 15.41 4.46 -8.70
CA ALA A 13 15.24 4.08 -10.10
C ALA A 13 13.95 3.32 -10.35
N ASP A 14 13.30 2.80 -9.31
CA ASP A 14 12.05 2.07 -9.45
C ASP A 14 10.82 2.97 -9.52
N ALA A 15 10.99 4.28 -9.37
CA ALA A 15 9.83 5.19 -9.23
C ALA A 15 8.87 5.11 -10.41
N ALA A 16 9.37 5.01 -11.64
CA ALA A 16 8.50 4.92 -12.80
C ALA A 16 7.68 3.65 -12.81
N ASP A 17 8.31 2.52 -12.46
CA ASP A 17 7.59 1.24 -12.40
C ASP A 17 6.55 1.25 -11.29
N ILE A 18 6.87 1.85 -10.15
CA ILE A 18 5.91 1.96 -9.05
C ILE A 18 4.70 2.79 -9.50
N ALA A 19 4.95 3.92 -10.17
CA ALA A 19 3.87 4.77 -10.66
C ALA A 19 2.97 3.99 -11.62
N THR A 20 3.56 3.19 -12.50
CA THR A 20 2.81 2.38 -13.44
C THR A 20 1.94 1.34 -12.72
N VAL A 21 2.52 0.66 -11.73
CA VAL A 21 1.77 -0.34 -10.96
C VAL A 21 0.57 0.31 -10.27
N LEU A 22 0.78 1.46 -9.63
CA LEU A 22 -0.30 2.15 -8.95
C LEU A 22 -1.40 2.54 -9.92
N ARG A 23 -1.05 3.11 -11.07
CA ARG A 23 -2.06 3.50 -12.03
C ARG A 23 -2.83 2.30 -12.58
N GLN A 24 -2.12 1.25 -12.98
CA GLN A 24 -2.78 0.06 -13.52
C GLN A 24 -3.68 -0.59 -12.49
N SER A 25 -3.28 -0.55 -11.22
CA SER A 25 -4.04 -1.21 -10.16
C SER A 25 -5.33 -0.49 -9.84
N PHE A 26 -5.35 0.85 -9.93
CA PHE A 26 -6.49 1.64 -9.52
C PHE A 26 -7.32 2.16 -10.67
N LEU A 27 -6.87 1.98 -11.92
CA LEU A 27 -7.56 2.54 -13.08
C LEU A 27 -9.00 2.05 -13.18
N GLU A 28 -9.26 0.80 -12.85
CA GLU A 28 -10.61 0.24 -12.93
C GLU A 28 -11.58 0.92 -11.96
N PHE A 29 -11.06 1.62 -10.95
CA PHE A 29 -11.89 2.28 -9.94
C PHE A 29 -11.95 3.79 -10.15
N GLU A 30 -11.40 4.29 -11.25
CA GLU A 30 -11.26 5.74 -11.45
C GLU A 30 -12.60 6.47 -11.30
N ALA A 31 -13.68 5.91 -11.82
CA ALA A 31 -14.98 6.56 -11.77
C ALA A 31 -15.55 6.67 -10.36
N LEU A 32 -15.03 5.91 -9.41
CA LEU A 32 -15.52 5.91 -8.03
C LEU A 32 -14.77 6.93 -7.16
N TYR A 33 -13.67 7.47 -7.67
CA TYR A 33 -12.91 8.52 -7.00
C TYR A 33 -13.32 9.88 -7.53
N THR A 34 -13.12 10.92 -6.72
CA THR A 34 -13.09 12.26 -7.30
C THR A 34 -11.84 12.38 -8.16
N PRO A 35 -11.80 13.33 -9.11
CA PRO A 35 -10.59 13.48 -9.92
C PRO A 35 -9.33 13.72 -9.10
N LYS A 36 -9.40 14.58 -8.09
CA LYS A 36 -8.23 14.83 -7.24
C LYS A 36 -7.89 13.64 -6.36
N GLY A 37 -8.91 12.90 -5.89
CA GLY A 37 -8.69 11.69 -5.13
C GLY A 37 -7.98 10.63 -5.95
N PHE A 38 -8.41 10.45 -7.20
CA PHE A 38 -7.74 9.49 -8.07
C PHE A 38 -6.30 9.91 -8.33
N ALA A 39 -6.08 11.19 -8.59
CA ALA A 39 -4.71 11.69 -8.84
C ALA A 39 -3.81 11.44 -7.64
N ALA A 40 -4.32 11.61 -6.43
CA ALA A 40 -3.55 11.36 -5.22
C ALA A 40 -3.21 9.87 -5.05
N THR A 41 -4.06 9.00 -5.58
CA THR A 41 -3.88 7.55 -5.51
C THR A 41 -2.91 7.06 -6.58
N THR A 42 -2.77 7.81 -7.67
CA THR A 42 -1.94 7.43 -8.81
C THR A 42 -0.88 8.50 -9.08
N PRO A 43 0.09 8.65 -8.15
CA PRO A 43 1.14 9.66 -8.32
C PRO A 43 2.00 9.36 -9.55
N ASP A 44 2.53 10.42 -10.16
CA ASP A 44 3.45 10.26 -11.27
C ASP A 44 4.84 9.86 -10.74
N PRO A 45 5.80 9.53 -11.64
CA PRO A 45 7.12 9.09 -11.16
C PRO A 45 7.84 10.10 -10.27
N GLU A 46 7.71 11.38 -10.54
CA GLU A 46 8.35 12.39 -9.71
C GLU A 46 7.74 12.40 -8.31
N GLN A 47 6.43 12.31 -8.23
CA GLN A 47 5.73 12.26 -6.96
C GLN A 47 6.06 10.99 -6.18
N VAL A 48 6.20 9.86 -6.89
CA VAL A 48 6.63 8.61 -6.24
C VAL A 48 8.01 8.81 -5.64
N GLY A 49 8.93 9.42 -6.39
CA GLY A 49 10.27 9.69 -5.89
C GLY A 49 10.25 10.52 -4.63
N SER A 50 9.42 11.56 -4.59
CA SER A 50 9.28 12.39 -3.40
C SER A 50 8.75 11.58 -2.21
N ARG A 51 7.77 10.71 -2.46
CA ARG A 51 7.23 9.87 -1.39
C ARG A 51 8.28 8.89 -0.86
N MET A 52 9.17 8.40 -1.73
CA MET A 52 10.22 7.49 -1.30
C MET A 52 11.22 8.14 -0.35
N GLU A 53 11.31 9.47 -0.37
CA GLU A 53 12.14 10.19 0.58
C GLU A 53 11.48 10.25 1.97
N GLU A 54 10.18 10.00 2.05
CA GLU A 54 9.47 10.04 3.33
C GLU A 54 9.55 8.72 4.09
N GLY A 55 9.82 7.62 3.41
CA GLY A 55 9.89 6.32 4.06
C GLY A 55 10.15 5.23 3.04
N PRO A 56 10.28 3.98 3.49
CA PRO A 56 10.64 2.88 2.61
C PRO A 56 9.52 2.47 1.67
N ALA A 57 9.90 1.88 0.56
CA ALA A 57 8.98 1.28 -0.39
C ALA A 57 9.54 -0.06 -0.81
N TRP A 58 8.66 -0.93 -1.24
CA TRP A 58 9.01 -2.27 -1.71
C TRP A 58 8.35 -2.52 -3.04
N ILE A 59 8.99 -3.35 -3.85
CA ILE A 59 8.36 -3.82 -5.08
C ILE A 59 8.37 -5.34 -5.10
N ALA A 60 7.37 -5.89 -5.77
CA ALA A 60 7.28 -7.32 -6.02
C ALA A 60 7.60 -7.53 -7.49
N LEU A 61 8.58 -8.38 -7.75
CA LEU A 61 9.02 -8.71 -9.09
C LEU A 61 8.55 -10.12 -9.43
N CYS A 62 8.00 -10.27 -10.62
CA CYS A 62 7.56 -11.57 -11.11
C CYS A 62 8.04 -11.65 -12.56
N GLU A 63 8.97 -12.58 -12.83
CA GLU A 63 9.55 -12.71 -14.16
C GLU A 63 10.13 -11.38 -14.66
N ASP A 64 10.89 -10.72 -13.77
CA ASP A 64 11.57 -9.45 -14.07
C ASP A 64 10.63 -8.28 -14.35
N ARG A 65 9.34 -8.41 -14.01
CA ARG A 65 8.38 -7.34 -14.16
C ARG A 65 7.88 -6.93 -12.79
N THR A 66 7.68 -5.63 -12.63
CA THR A 66 7.15 -5.14 -11.36
C THR A 66 5.64 -5.42 -11.32
N ALA A 67 5.25 -6.31 -10.40
CA ALA A 67 3.87 -6.77 -10.30
C ALA A 67 3.12 -6.10 -9.17
N GLY A 68 3.82 -5.55 -8.18
CA GLY A 68 3.16 -4.94 -7.05
C GLY A 68 4.09 -4.01 -6.30
N THR A 69 3.52 -3.25 -5.37
CA THR A 69 4.27 -2.30 -4.56
C THR A 69 3.57 -2.06 -3.24
N ALA A 70 4.32 -1.59 -2.26
CA ALA A 70 3.80 -1.10 -0.98
C ALA A 70 4.80 -0.11 -0.44
N SER A 71 4.34 0.86 0.33
CA SER A 71 5.23 1.83 0.96
C SER A 71 4.74 2.17 2.35
N ALA A 72 5.61 2.80 3.14
CA ALA A 72 5.28 3.14 4.51
C ALA A 72 6.01 4.40 4.91
N VAL A 73 5.41 5.14 5.83
CA VAL A 73 5.96 6.39 6.34
C VAL A 73 5.88 6.35 7.86
N PRO A 74 7.00 6.51 8.57
CA PRO A 74 6.91 6.68 10.02
C PRO A 74 6.09 7.92 10.32
N GLU A 75 5.12 7.78 11.20
CA GLU A 75 4.23 8.88 11.49
C GLU A 75 3.80 8.82 12.94
N GLY A 76 3.96 9.94 13.65
CA GLY A 76 3.66 9.98 15.05
C GLY A 76 4.63 9.12 15.84
N GLU A 77 4.30 8.94 17.10
CA GLU A 77 5.16 8.16 17.98
C GLU A 77 4.89 6.69 17.76
N LYS A 78 5.91 5.97 17.30
CA LYS A 78 5.85 4.51 17.10
C LYS A 78 4.77 4.05 16.12
N GLY A 79 4.30 4.95 15.24
CA GLY A 79 3.33 4.57 14.23
C GLY A 79 3.99 4.43 12.87
N LEU A 80 3.44 3.55 12.06
CA LEU A 80 3.87 3.38 10.67
C LEU A 80 2.64 3.45 9.78
N TYR A 81 2.61 4.47 8.93
CA TYR A 81 1.51 4.66 7.99
C TYR A 81 1.81 3.89 6.71
N VAL A 82 0.94 2.95 6.36
CA VAL A 82 1.10 2.11 5.16
C VAL A 82 0.25 2.73 4.05
N ARG A 83 0.86 2.89 2.88
CA ARG A 83 0.13 3.45 1.75
C ARG A 83 0.63 2.85 0.44
N GLY A 84 -0.20 3.00 -0.62
CA GLY A 84 0.21 2.60 -1.95
C GLY A 84 0.40 1.11 -2.10
N VAL A 85 -0.42 0.31 -1.43
CA VAL A 85 -0.38 -1.14 -1.59
C VAL A 85 -1.17 -1.49 -2.84
N ALA A 86 -0.51 -2.11 -3.80
CA ALA A 86 -1.14 -2.37 -5.09
C ALA A 86 -0.49 -3.55 -5.78
N VAL A 87 -1.32 -4.31 -6.51
CA VAL A 87 -0.86 -5.42 -7.34
C VAL A 87 -1.56 -5.25 -8.69
N VAL A 88 -0.79 -5.34 -9.79
CA VAL A 88 -1.40 -5.19 -11.12
C VAL A 88 -2.48 -6.24 -11.32
N PRO A 89 -3.57 -5.91 -12.04
CA PRO A 89 -4.71 -6.83 -12.13
C PRO A 89 -4.37 -8.22 -12.61
N SER A 90 -3.48 -8.36 -13.58
CA SER A 90 -3.13 -9.66 -14.14
C SER A 90 -2.40 -10.57 -13.17
N MET A 91 -1.90 -10.02 -12.07
CA MET A 91 -1.09 -10.78 -11.11
C MET A 91 -1.80 -10.97 -9.77
N ARG A 92 -3.07 -10.60 -9.68
CA ARG A 92 -3.83 -10.75 -8.45
C ARG A 92 -4.13 -12.22 -8.17
N GLY A 93 -4.39 -12.53 -6.89
CA GLY A 93 -4.73 -13.89 -6.49
C GLY A 93 -3.54 -14.81 -6.35
N ARG A 94 -2.34 -14.27 -6.27
CA ARG A 94 -1.10 -15.05 -6.15
C ARG A 94 -0.37 -14.82 -4.84
N GLY A 95 -0.99 -14.12 -3.89
CA GLY A 95 -0.38 -13.87 -2.59
C GLY A 95 0.65 -12.75 -2.58
N ILE A 96 0.70 -11.94 -3.65
CA ILE A 96 1.71 -10.87 -3.74
C ILE A 96 1.44 -9.79 -2.72
N ALA A 97 0.17 -9.39 -2.55
CA ALA A 97 -0.16 -8.35 -1.59
C ALA A 97 0.18 -8.79 -0.17
N GLU A 98 -0.11 -10.04 0.17
CA GLU A 98 0.25 -10.57 1.48
C GLU A 98 1.76 -10.56 1.70
N ALA A 99 2.52 -10.93 0.67
CA ALA A 99 3.98 -10.92 0.76
C ALA A 99 4.51 -9.50 0.97
N LEU A 100 3.94 -8.53 0.27
CA LEU A 100 4.31 -7.14 0.47
C LEU A 100 3.98 -6.67 1.88
N MET A 101 2.80 -7.01 2.38
CA MET A 101 2.40 -6.60 3.72
C MET A 101 3.28 -7.25 4.79
N ASN A 102 3.75 -8.49 4.54
CA ASN A 102 4.69 -9.12 5.46
C ASN A 102 5.99 -8.33 5.56
N GLU A 103 6.48 -7.80 4.43
CA GLU A 103 7.69 -6.99 4.46
C GLU A 103 7.48 -5.69 5.21
N VAL A 104 6.32 -5.06 5.02
CA VAL A 104 6.00 -3.82 5.73
C VAL A 104 5.95 -4.07 7.23
N GLU A 105 5.28 -5.15 7.64
CA GLU A 105 5.19 -5.47 9.07
C GLU A 105 6.55 -5.82 9.66
N SER A 106 7.38 -6.55 8.91
CA SER A 106 8.73 -6.85 9.35
C SER A 106 9.52 -5.58 9.62
N PHE A 107 9.43 -4.62 8.70
CA PHE A 107 10.07 -3.32 8.87
C PHE A 107 9.54 -2.63 10.14
N ALA A 108 8.22 -2.65 10.33
CA ALA A 108 7.62 -2.00 11.47
C ALA A 108 8.16 -2.58 12.78
N ARG A 109 8.22 -3.91 12.88
CA ARG A 109 8.70 -4.57 14.08
C ARG A 109 10.18 -4.33 14.31
N GLN A 110 10.98 -4.37 13.25
CA GLN A 110 12.43 -4.14 13.36
C GLN A 110 12.75 -2.71 13.80
N ASN A 111 11.85 -1.78 13.53
CA ASN A 111 12.05 -0.38 13.88
C ASN A 111 11.29 0.05 15.14
N GLY A 112 10.78 -0.91 15.90
CA GLY A 112 10.14 -0.63 17.18
C GLY A 112 8.79 0.04 17.08
N CYS A 113 8.12 -0.07 15.93
CA CYS A 113 6.78 0.49 15.80
C CYS A 113 5.79 -0.27 16.65
N ALA A 114 4.87 0.46 17.30
CA ALA A 114 3.85 -0.15 18.12
C ALA A 114 2.58 -0.44 17.33
N ARG A 115 2.40 0.23 16.20
CA ARG A 115 1.19 0.04 15.42
C ARG A 115 1.42 0.42 13.96
N MET A 116 0.63 -0.20 13.09
CA MET A 116 0.52 0.20 11.69
C MET A 116 -0.89 0.71 11.45
N PHE A 117 -1.04 1.68 10.56
CA PHE A 117 -2.35 2.16 10.19
C PHE A 117 -2.36 2.55 8.72
N LEU A 118 -3.56 2.58 8.16
CA LEU A 118 -3.74 2.93 6.75
C LEU A 118 -5.13 3.51 6.56
N THR A 119 -5.35 4.13 5.41
CA THR A 119 -6.68 4.52 4.97
C THR A 119 -6.97 3.84 3.65
N THR A 120 -8.25 3.52 3.43
CA THR A 120 -8.69 2.92 2.18
C THR A 120 -10.11 3.40 1.90
N THR A 121 -10.57 3.23 0.68
CA THR A 121 -11.92 3.64 0.32
C THR A 121 -12.88 2.49 0.55
N PRO A 122 -14.15 2.78 0.88
CA PRO A 122 -15.12 1.70 1.13
C PRO A 122 -15.35 0.78 -0.06
N PHE A 123 -15.11 1.24 -1.28
CA PHE A 123 -15.37 0.41 -2.46
C PHE A 123 -14.22 -0.54 -2.80
N LEU A 124 -13.08 -0.42 -2.15
CA LEU A 124 -11.96 -1.35 -2.37
C LEU A 124 -12.14 -2.57 -1.47
N THR A 125 -13.15 -3.38 -1.77
CA THR A 125 -13.56 -4.46 -0.88
C THR A 125 -12.51 -5.56 -0.76
N SER A 126 -11.79 -5.86 -1.83
CA SER A 126 -10.74 -6.87 -1.77
C SER A 126 -9.58 -6.42 -0.88
N ALA A 127 -9.23 -5.13 -0.95
CA ALA A 127 -8.17 -4.59 -0.10
C ALA A 127 -8.60 -4.63 1.36
N ILE A 128 -9.84 -4.25 1.65
CA ILE A 128 -10.34 -4.28 3.02
C ILE A 128 -10.26 -5.71 3.58
N ARG A 129 -10.66 -6.70 2.79
CA ARG A 129 -10.59 -8.10 3.23
C ARG A 129 -9.14 -8.53 3.49
N LEU A 130 -8.21 -8.10 2.65
CA LEU A 130 -6.81 -8.40 2.86
C LEU A 130 -6.33 -7.82 4.19
N TYR A 131 -6.66 -6.56 4.44
CA TYR A 131 -6.22 -5.93 5.67
C TYR A 131 -6.84 -6.59 6.89
N GLU A 132 -8.11 -6.97 6.80
CA GLU A 132 -8.77 -7.68 7.91
C GLU A 132 -8.11 -9.03 8.19
N ARG A 133 -7.77 -9.77 7.13
CA ARG A 133 -7.06 -11.05 7.30
C ARG A 133 -5.69 -10.84 7.91
N PHE A 134 -5.09 -9.67 7.68
CA PHE A 134 -3.77 -9.34 8.22
C PHE A 134 -3.85 -8.83 9.66
N GLY A 135 -5.05 -8.70 10.21
CA GLY A 135 -5.22 -8.29 11.59
C GLY A 135 -5.56 -6.83 11.79
N PHE A 136 -5.82 -6.08 10.72
CA PHE A 136 -6.26 -4.70 10.83
C PHE A 136 -7.74 -4.64 11.20
N THR A 137 -8.10 -3.65 11.98
CA THR A 137 -9.50 -3.38 12.34
C THR A 137 -9.82 -1.93 12.03
N ARG A 138 -11.09 -1.66 11.78
CA ARG A 138 -11.52 -0.29 11.52
C ARG A 138 -11.42 0.54 12.79
N VAL A 139 -10.99 1.79 12.63
CA VAL A 139 -10.90 2.73 13.74
C VAL A 139 -12.24 3.47 13.80
N PRO A 140 -12.98 3.34 14.93
CA PRO A 140 -14.23 4.10 15.07
C PRO A 140 -13.93 5.60 14.99
N ASN A 141 -14.80 6.32 14.29
CA ASN A 141 -14.67 7.77 14.11
C ASN A 141 -13.37 8.18 13.41
N GLY A 142 -12.76 7.23 12.68
CA GLY A 142 -11.59 7.54 11.91
C GLY A 142 -11.90 7.93 10.49
N ALA A 143 -13.15 8.31 10.21
CA ALA A 143 -13.56 8.69 8.87
C ALA A 143 -12.80 9.94 8.40
N ALA A 144 -12.44 9.94 7.14
CA ALA A 144 -11.73 11.05 6.53
C ALA A 144 -12.14 11.08 5.07
N ASP A 145 -11.57 12.00 4.31
CA ASP A 145 -11.81 11.98 2.88
C ASP A 145 -10.55 12.39 2.13
N LEU A 146 -10.47 11.91 0.89
CA LEU A 146 -9.35 12.19 0.00
C LEU A 146 -9.89 13.09 -1.10
N PHE A 147 -9.85 14.40 -0.86
CA PHE A 147 -10.38 15.39 -1.80
C PHE A 147 -11.81 15.07 -2.21
N GLY A 148 -12.65 14.66 -1.24
CA GLY A 148 -14.04 14.34 -1.48
C GLY A 148 -14.34 12.86 -1.67
N THR A 149 -13.32 12.01 -1.80
CA THR A 149 -13.53 10.56 -1.84
C THR A 149 -13.50 10.03 -0.40
N PRO A 150 -14.56 9.35 0.04
CA PRO A 150 -14.59 8.87 1.45
C PRO A 150 -13.48 7.89 1.75
N LEU A 151 -12.95 7.97 2.96
CA LEU A 151 -11.93 7.04 3.43
C LEU A 151 -12.37 6.42 4.75
N ILE A 152 -11.94 5.18 4.97
CA ILE A 152 -12.00 4.54 6.27
C ILE A 152 -10.58 4.33 6.75
N LYS A 153 -10.38 4.41 8.06
CA LYS A 153 -9.07 4.19 8.67
C LYS A 153 -9.06 2.82 9.32
N MET A 154 -7.95 2.10 9.16
CA MET A 154 -7.75 0.80 9.79
C MET A 154 -6.40 0.78 10.48
N GLU A 155 -6.29 -0.01 11.54
CA GLU A 155 -5.02 -0.09 12.25
C GLU A 155 -4.80 -1.47 12.84
N LYS A 156 -3.54 -1.79 13.08
CA LYS A 156 -3.12 -3.04 13.69
C LYS A 156 -2.07 -2.74 14.75
N ASN A 157 -2.28 -3.26 15.95
CA ASN A 157 -1.30 -3.11 17.02
C ASN A 157 -0.22 -4.17 16.91
N LEU A 158 1.03 -3.77 17.15
CA LEU A 158 2.19 -4.65 17.03
C LEU A 158 2.94 -4.82 18.33
N ASP A 159 2.55 -4.14 19.38
CA ASP A 159 3.32 -4.11 20.61
C ASP A 159 3.18 -5.39 21.42
N ARG A 160 2.53 -6.36 20.84
CA ARG A 160 2.25 -7.58 21.57
C ARG A 160 2.69 -8.75 20.74
N GLU A 161 3.29 -9.73 21.25
CA GLU A 161 3.61 -10.88 20.47
C GLU A 161 3.03 -12.11 20.96
#